data_fd8ebd3d0075635596c03c41b8607367
#
_entry.id   fd8ebd3d0075635596c03c41b8607367
#
_cell.length_a   1.000
_cell.length_b   1.000
_cell.length_c   1.000
_cell.angle_alpha   90.00
_cell.angle_beta   90.00
_cell.angle_gamma   90.00
#
_symmetry.space_group_name_H-M   'P 1'
#
loop_
_entity.id
_entity.type
_entity.pdbx_description
1 polymer ?
#
loop_
_entity_poly.entity_id
_entity_poly.type
_entity_poly.pdbx_seq_one_letter_code
_entity_poly.pdbx_strand_id
1 'polypeptide(L)'
;KKYVVSSTQGNLNNHIGVPLTLLGITPQTQIGIVEMGANHINEIEALCEIARPTHGLITSIGKAHLEGFGSLEGVILAKSELFRFLNKQNGVIFVNQDDALVFNVSKAFDMKKVFYADLINGELIDASHLLKLRLASNKKEVFVNTSLPGKYNYSNLLSAATVGSYFGVSLQEIKIAFETFENSNNRSQLIKKGTNDYLMDAYNANPLSMSEAISSFADLVTDKNKILVLGEMREMGVDEMAEHKKIIELVQRFPWSMVCLIGDSFNFVDTSSHLKLFKDVDAFKSWESLQPFENAFILVKGSRGVALEKWISQSTTFDSTH
;
A
#
# COMPACT_ATOMS: atom_id res chain seq x y z
N LYS A 1 19.57 -4.63 14.57
CA LYS A 1 19.01 -3.44 13.91
C LYS A 1 19.96 -2.28 14.17
N LYS A 2 20.27 -1.49 13.13
CA LYS A 2 21.38 -0.52 13.20
C LYS A 2 21.06 0.72 14.02
N TYR A 3 19.84 1.20 13.98
CA TYR A 3 19.41 2.43 14.64
C TYR A 3 18.23 2.21 15.58
N VAL A 4 18.12 3.07 16.60
CA VAL A 4 16.91 3.23 17.39
C VAL A 4 15.97 4.12 16.59
N VAL A 5 14.87 3.55 16.11
CA VAL A 5 13.92 4.21 15.22
C VAL A 5 12.60 4.43 15.94
N SER A 6 12.07 5.65 15.86
CA SER A 6 10.67 5.96 16.15
C SER A 6 9.92 6.15 14.83
N SER A 7 8.74 5.58 14.70
CA SER A 7 7.95 5.71 13.46
C SER A 7 6.47 5.87 13.75
N THR A 8 5.75 6.50 12.81
CA THR A 8 4.29 6.57 12.84
C THR A 8 3.69 5.19 13.05
N GLN A 9 2.75 5.09 13.97
CA GLN A 9 1.99 3.87 14.25
C GLN A 9 0.59 3.95 13.65
N GLY A 10 0.15 2.85 13.03
CA GLY A 10 -1.19 2.76 12.44
C GLY A 10 -1.44 3.83 11.37
N ASN A 11 -2.42 4.69 11.59
CA ASN A 11 -2.82 5.80 10.71
C ASN A 11 -2.61 7.18 11.34
N LEU A 12 -1.66 7.33 12.25
CA LEU A 12 -1.36 8.59 12.95
C LEU A 12 -0.57 9.55 12.04
N ASN A 13 -1.10 9.84 10.85
CA ASN A 13 -0.46 10.60 9.78
C ASN A 13 -1.10 11.95 9.46
N ASN A 14 -2.04 12.42 10.30
CA ASN A 14 -2.73 13.71 10.18
C ASN A 14 -2.28 14.72 11.25
N HIS A 15 -2.97 15.85 11.33
CA HIS A 15 -2.69 16.95 12.28
C HIS A 15 -2.78 16.57 13.78
N ILE A 16 -3.38 15.42 14.11
CA ILE A 16 -3.38 14.84 15.46
C ILE A 16 -2.28 13.77 15.57
N GLY A 17 -2.18 12.90 14.59
CA GLY A 17 -1.29 11.74 14.61
C GLY A 17 0.19 12.11 14.49
N VAL A 18 0.53 13.11 13.67
CA VAL A 18 1.93 13.56 13.53
C VAL A 18 2.48 14.10 14.85
N PRO A 19 1.80 15.03 15.57
CA PRO A 19 2.23 15.42 16.92
C PRO A 19 2.39 14.25 17.89
N LEU A 20 1.47 13.29 17.90
CA LEU A 20 1.55 12.10 18.76
C LEU A 20 2.77 11.23 18.42
N THR A 21 3.08 11.08 17.12
CA THR A 21 4.29 10.38 16.65
C THR A 21 5.55 11.09 17.17
N LEU A 22 5.59 12.42 17.09
CA LEU A 22 6.74 13.21 17.56
C LEU A 22 6.91 13.16 19.09
N LEU A 23 5.82 13.18 19.86
CA LEU A 23 5.86 13.01 21.32
C LEU A 23 6.38 11.63 21.74
N GLY A 24 6.32 10.63 20.86
CA GLY A 24 6.93 9.33 21.06
C GLY A 24 8.45 9.27 20.80
N ILE A 25 9.05 10.36 20.30
CA ILE A 25 10.50 10.46 20.09
C ILE A 25 11.18 10.68 21.45
N THR A 26 12.18 9.86 21.75
CA THR A 26 12.95 9.92 22.99
C THR A 26 14.38 10.38 22.72
N PRO A 27 15.16 10.76 23.74
CA PRO A 27 16.57 11.10 23.58
C PRO A 27 17.44 9.98 22.97
N GLN A 28 16.96 8.73 23.02
CA GLN A 28 17.62 7.57 22.42
C GLN A 28 17.29 7.41 20.93
N THR A 29 16.22 8.04 20.44
CA THR A 29 15.81 7.95 19.04
C THR A 29 16.86 8.60 18.14
N GLN A 30 17.36 7.83 17.20
CA GLN A 30 18.37 8.28 16.21
C GLN A 30 17.74 8.67 14.88
N ILE A 31 16.62 8.03 14.51
CA ILE A 31 15.87 8.32 13.28
C ILE A 31 14.39 8.34 13.60
N GLY A 32 13.71 9.44 13.26
CA GLY A 32 12.26 9.54 13.28
C GLY A 32 11.71 9.37 11.87
N ILE A 33 10.75 8.46 11.67
CA ILE A 33 10.06 8.26 10.40
C ILE A 33 8.60 8.69 10.59
N VAL A 34 8.22 9.81 9.97
CA VAL A 34 6.90 10.41 10.13
C VAL A 34 6.12 10.28 8.82
N GLU A 35 5.06 9.47 8.85
CA GLU A 35 4.11 9.41 7.75
C GLU A 35 3.22 10.66 7.77
N MET A 36 3.02 11.26 6.60
CA MET A 36 2.17 12.44 6.41
C MET A 36 1.11 12.13 5.37
N GLY A 37 -0.14 12.11 5.79
CA GLY A 37 -1.32 11.96 4.94
C GLY A 37 -2.04 13.28 4.77
N ALA A 38 -2.70 13.48 3.63
CA ALA A 38 -3.52 14.65 3.36
C ALA A 38 -4.76 14.29 2.53
N ASN A 39 -5.82 15.03 2.75
CA ASN A 39 -7.03 15.02 1.95
C ASN A 39 -7.23 16.35 1.20
N HIS A 40 -6.54 17.43 1.62
CA HIS A 40 -6.63 18.76 1.02
C HIS A 40 -5.24 19.37 0.80
N ILE A 41 -5.19 20.39 -0.07
CA ILE A 41 -3.99 21.20 -0.29
C ILE A 41 -3.66 21.96 1.00
N ASN A 42 -2.37 22.19 1.25
CA ASN A 42 -1.74 22.83 2.42
C ASN A 42 -1.72 21.95 3.70
N GLU A 43 -2.27 20.75 3.70
CA GLU A 43 -2.18 19.87 4.86
C GLU A 43 -0.76 19.29 5.03
N ILE A 44 -0.09 18.86 3.95
CA ILE A 44 1.31 18.39 4.04
C ILE A 44 2.26 19.52 4.46
N GLU A 45 2.06 20.75 3.98
CA GLU A 45 2.87 21.90 4.42
C GLU A 45 2.71 22.12 5.93
N ALA A 46 1.46 22.10 6.44
CA ALA A 46 1.20 22.24 7.87
C ALA A 46 1.84 21.11 8.70
N LEU A 47 1.79 19.86 8.22
CA LEU A 47 2.45 18.73 8.89
C LEU A 47 3.98 18.86 8.85
N CYS A 48 4.54 19.39 7.78
CA CYS A 48 5.97 19.68 7.68
C CYS A 48 6.41 20.78 8.66
N GLU A 49 5.60 21.81 8.88
CA GLU A 49 5.90 22.84 9.89
C GLU A 49 5.94 22.27 11.31
N ILE A 50 5.12 21.27 11.59
CA ILE A 50 5.11 20.56 12.88
C ILE A 50 6.31 19.60 12.99
N ALA A 51 6.51 18.74 11.99
CA ALA A 51 7.51 17.66 12.04
C ALA A 51 8.93 18.12 11.72
N ARG A 52 9.09 19.25 10.99
CA ARG A 52 10.39 19.81 10.58
C ARG A 52 11.30 18.76 9.94
N PRO A 53 10.84 18.03 8.89
CA PRO A 53 11.64 16.97 8.31
C PRO A 53 12.94 17.49 7.70
N THR A 54 14.00 16.69 7.78
CA THR A 54 15.30 16.95 7.13
C THR A 54 15.45 16.17 5.83
N HIS A 55 14.70 15.10 5.70
CA HIS A 55 14.67 14.23 4.53
C HIS A 55 13.22 13.92 4.17
N GLY A 56 12.92 13.67 2.92
CA GLY A 56 11.57 13.35 2.47
C GLY A 56 11.52 12.39 1.29
N LEU A 57 10.42 11.68 1.23
CA LEU A 57 10.09 10.70 0.20
C LEU A 57 8.62 10.82 -0.14
N ILE A 58 8.28 10.91 -1.41
CA ILE A 58 6.92 10.66 -1.92
C ILE A 58 6.90 9.24 -2.47
N THR A 59 6.12 8.37 -1.86
CA THR A 59 6.06 6.94 -2.23
C THR A 59 5.48 6.73 -3.61
N SER A 60 4.40 7.44 -3.92
CA SER A 60 3.75 7.45 -5.24
C SER A 60 2.80 8.64 -5.36
N ILE A 61 2.47 9.01 -6.61
CA ILE A 61 1.43 9.97 -6.93
C ILE A 61 0.39 9.27 -7.80
N GLY A 62 -0.86 9.30 -7.39
CA GLY A 62 -1.98 8.71 -8.10
C GLY A 62 -3.31 9.32 -7.67
N LYS A 63 -4.39 8.98 -8.37
CA LYS A 63 -5.74 9.40 -8.01
C LYS A 63 -6.13 8.84 -6.64
N ALA A 64 -6.21 9.69 -5.66
CA ALA A 64 -6.64 9.39 -4.29
C ALA A 64 -7.27 10.63 -3.68
N HIS A 65 -8.26 10.47 -2.79
CA HIS A 65 -8.93 11.57 -2.09
C HIS A 65 -9.40 12.70 -3.03
N LEU A 66 -9.92 12.32 -4.22
CA LEU A 66 -10.31 13.29 -5.26
C LEU A 66 -11.43 14.22 -4.81
N GLU A 67 -12.25 13.83 -3.85
CA GLU A 67 -13.25 14.70 -3.23
C GLU A 67 -12.62 15.95 -2.62
N GLY A 68 -11.47 15.81 -1.95
CA GLY A 68 -10.77 16.92 -1.30
C GLY A 68 -9.76 17.62 -2.19
N PHE A 69 -9.06 16.89 -3.06
CA PHE A 69 -8.06 17.47 -3.96
C PHE A 69 -8.63 17.99 -5.29
N GLY A 70 -9.83 17.57 -5.65
CA GLY A 70 -10.51 17.96 -6.88
C GLY A 70 -10.00 17.28 -8.16
N SER A 71 -8.70 17.04 -8.28
CA SER A 71 -8.08 16.44 -9.47
C SER A 71 -6.72 15.79 -9.15
N LEU A 72 -6.13 15.09 -10.14
CA LEU A 72 -4.76 14.58 -10.04
C LEU A 72 -3.74 15.71 -9.84
N GLU A 73 -3.95 16.85 -10.48
CA GLU A 73 -3.11 18.05 -10.31
C GLU A 73 -3.17 18.54 -8.87
N GLY A 74 -4.34 18.50 -8.21
CA GLY A 74 -4.49 18.80 -6.79
C GLY A 74 -3.70 17.86 -5.92
N VAL A 75 -3.71 16.55 -6.22
CA VAL A 75 -2.87 15.55 -5.52
C VAL A 75 -1.38 15.86 -5.70
N ILE A 76 -0.95 16.20 -6.93
CA ILE A 76 0.44 16.57 -7.24
C ILE A 76 0.85 17.79 -6.42
N LEU A 77 0.02 18.83 -6.39
CA LEU A 77 0.29 20.07 -5.64
C LEU A 77 0.45 19.78 -4.14
N ALA A 78 -0.48 19.04 -3.54
CA ALA A 78 -0.46 18.71 -2.12
C ALA A 78 0.76 17.86 -1.75
N LYS A 79 1.04 16.78 -2.46
CA LYS A 79 2.20 15.92 -2.16
C LYS A 79 3.52 16.65 -2.38
N SER A 80 3.61 17.56 -3.37
CA SER A 80 4.80 18.36 -3.64
C SER A 80 5.12 19.38 -2.54
N GLU A 81 4.20 19.66 -1.62
CA GLU A 81 4.42 20.52 -0.45
C GLU A 81 5.58 20.03 0.41
N LEU A 82 5.74 18.69 0.55
CA LEU A 82 6.91 18.11 1.22
C LEU A 82 8.24 18.55 0.55
N PHE A 83 8.31 18.44 -0.78
CA PHE A 83 9.51 18.82 -1.51
C PHE A 83 9.75 20.33 -1.45
N ARG A 84 8.68 21.13 -1.52
CA ARG A 84 8.74 22.58 -1.37
C ARG A 84 9.28 23.00 0.00
N PHE A 85 8.78 22.36 1.07
CA PHE A 85 9.26 22.60 2.42
C PHE A 85 10.76 22.25 2.56
N LEU A 86 11.15 21.06 2.11
CA LEU A 86 12.54 20.60 2.19
C LEU A 86 13.49 21.48 1.35
N ASN A 87 13.05 21.96 0.18
CA ASN A 87 13.83 22.88 -0.64
C ASN A 87 14.14 24.20 0.12
N LYS A 88 13.16 24.75 0.85
CA LYS A 88 13.35 25.95 1.69
C LYS A 88 14.33 25.70 2.84
N GLN A 89 14.45 24.48 3.33
CA GLN A 89 15.29 24.09 4.48
C GLN A 89 16.64 23.46 4.08
N ASN A 90 17.00 23.47 2.79
CA ASN A 90 18.16 22.74 2.25
C ASN A 90 18.17 21.25 2.64
N GLY A 91 17.00 20.64 2.69
CA GLY A 91 16.82 19.22 2.99
C GLY A 91 17.20 18.29 1.83
N VAL A 92 16.92 17.02 1.99
CA VAL A 92 17.22 15.96 1.01
C VAL A 92 15.95 15.24 0.60
N ILE A 93 15.77 14.98 -0.68
CA ILE A 93 14.66 14.13 -1.15
C ILE A 93 15.18 12.83 -1.77
N PHE A 94 14.45 11.74 -1.48
CA PHE A 94 14.63 10.47 -2.17
C PHE A 94 13.62 10.38 -3.31
N VAL A 95 14.11 10.04 -4.49
CA VAL A 95 13.29 10.07 -5.71
C VAL A 95 13.32 8.72 -6.40
N ASN A 96 12.14 8.13 -6.55
CA ASN A 96 11.97 7.01 -7.47
C ASN A 96 11.93 7.55 -8.90
N GLN A 97 13.00 7.34 -9.66
CA GLN A 97 13.09 7.78 -11.05
C GLN A 97 12.18 6.97 -12.01
N ASP A 98 11.72 5.79 -11.58
CA ASP A 98 10.83 4.94 -12.37
C ASP A 98 9.35 5.35 -12.20
N ASP A 99 9.02 6.13 -11.16
CA ASP A 99 7.72 6.82 -11.06
C ASP A 99 7.78 8.15 -11.80
N ALA A 100 7.21 8.20 -13.00
CA ALA A 100 7.26 9.36 -13.87
C ALA A 100 6.68 10.63 -13.23
N LEU A 101 5.63 10.52 -12.40
CA LEU A 101 5.02 11.67 -11.74
C LEU A 101 5.92 12.20 -10.63
N VAL A 102 6.41 11.34 -9.75
CA VAL A 102 7.35 11.72 -8.68
C VAL A 102 8.63 12.31 -9.27
N PHE A 103 9.18 11.65 -10.31
CA PHE A 103 10.38 12.15 -10.99
C PHE A 103 10.17 13.53 -11.60
N ASN A 104 9.07 13.74 -12.32
CA ASN A 104 8.78 15.05 -12.94
C ASN A 104 8.55 16.15 -11.89
N VAL A 105 7.83 15.86 -10.81
CA VAL A 105 7.67 16.79 -9.69
C VAL A 105 9.01 17.16 -9.10
N SER A 106 9.93 16.23 -8.93
CA SER A 106 11.23 16.48 -8.34
C SER A 106 12.09 17.47 -9.14
N LYS A 107 11.89 17.55 -10.47
CA LYS A 107 12.66 18.45 -11.37
C LYS A 107 12.43 19.93 -11.07
N ALA A 108 11.29 20.28 -10.49
CA ALA A 108 10.94 21.68 -10.18
C ALA A 108 11.73 22.27 -8.99
N PHE A 109 12.51 21.44 -8.28
CA PHE A 109 13.22 21.86 -7.08
C PHE A 109 14.74 21.75 -7.27
N ASP A 110 15.47 22.83 -6.92
CA ASP A 110 16.93 22.86 -6.94
C ASP A 110 17.47 22.54 -5.53
N MET A 111 17.51 21.24 -5.21
CA MET A 111 17.92 20.72 -3.91
C MET A 111 18.62 19.38 -4.05
N LYS A 112 19.22 18.88 -2.98
CA LYS A 112 19.86 17.56 -2.97
C LYS A 112 18.84 16.46 -3.21
N LYS A 113 19.03 15.72 -4.30
CA LYS A 113 18.23 14.55 -4.68
C LYS A 113 19.08 13.29 -4.57
N VAL A 114 18.47 12.23 -4.07
CA VAL A 114 19.06 10.89 -4.03
C VAL A 114 18.13 10.01 -4.86
N PHE A 115 18.55 9.64 -6.06
CA PHE A 115 17.80 8.70 -6.87
C PHE A 115 18.03 7.28 -6.37
N TYR A 116 17.03 6.42 -6.51
CA TYR A 116 17.14 5.05 -6.01
C TYR A 116 18.30 4.32 -6.66
N ALA A 117 18.46 4.46 -7.97
CA ALA A 117 19.55 3.83 -8.73
C ALA A 117 20.96 4.29 -8.34
N ASP A 118 21.12 5.46 -7.69
CA ASP A 118 22.42 5.95 -7.23
C ASP A 118 22.98 5.11 -6.07
N LEU A 119 22.12 4.49 -5.31
CA LEU A 119 22.50 3.73 -4.10
C LEU A 119 22.21 2.24 -4.22
N ILE A 120 21.07 1.87 -4.77
CA ILE A 120 20.60 0.49 -4.88
C ILE A 120 20.14 0.23 -6.31
N ASN A 121 20.78 -0.74 -6.94
CA ASN A 121 20.26 -1.32 -8.17
C ASN A 121 19.44 -2.55 -7.81
N GLY A 122 18.13 -2.44 -7.93
CA GLY A 122 17.18 -3.52 -7.66
C GLY A 122 16.73 -4.20 -8.95
N GLU A 123 16.46 -5.49 -8.86
CA GLU A 123 15.88 -6.29 -9.93
C GLU A 123 14.83 -7.22 -9.34
N LEU A 124 13.64 -7.21 -9.91
CA LEU A 124 12.57 -8.15 -9.56
C LEU A 124 12.84 -9.48 -10.29
N ILE A 125 13.19 -10.52 -9.54
CA ILE A 125 13.51 -11.84 -10.08
C ILE A 125 12.25 -12.67 -10.26
N ASP A 126 11.36 -12.63 -9.26
CA ASP A 126 10.13 -13.42 -9.26
C ASP A 126 9.04 -12.70 -8.47
N ALA A 127 7.82 -12.75 -8.97
CA ALA A 127 6.61 -12.23 -8.30
C ALA A 127 5.43 -13.19 -8.46
N SER A 128 5.67 -14.42 -8.87
CA SER A 128 4.63 -15.42 -9.08
C SER A 128 3.97 -15.90 -7.78
N HIS A 129 4.65 -15.71 -6.65
CA HIS A 129 4.16 -15.99 -5.30
C HIS A 129 4.54 -14.84 -4.38
N LEU A 130 5.67 -14.98 -3.67
CA LEU A 130 6.28 -13.93 -2.87
C LEU A 130 7.42 -13.28 -3.67
N LEU A 131 7.64 -12.01 -3.46
CA LEU A 131 8.69 -11.29 -4.19
C LEU A 131 10.07 -11.85 -3.89
N LYS A 132 10.81 -12.13 -4.94
CA LYS A 132 12.24 -12.41 -4.91
C LYS A 132 12.98 -11.33 -5.66
N LEU A 133 13.98 -10.76 -5.03
CA LEU A 133 14.71 -9.61 -5.53
C LEU A 133 16.19 -9.90 -5.58
N ARG A 134 16.88 -9.24 -6.52
CA ARG A 134 18.32 -9.00 -6.44
C ARG A 134 18.53 -7.52 -6.11
N LEU A 135 19.31 -7.25 -5.09
CA LEU A 135 19.73 -5.90 -4.73
C LEU A 135 21.25 -5.82 -4.87
N ALA A 136 21.73 -4.79 -5.55
CA ALA A 136 23.15 -4.57 -5.75
C ALA A 136 23.53 -3.13 -5.38
N SER A 137 24.71 -2.97 -4.76
CA SER A 137 25.33 -1.69 -4.41
C SER A 137 26.84 -1.87 -4.26
N ASN A 138 27.65 -0.94 -4.79
CA ASN A 138 29.10 -0.92 -4.63
C ASN A 138 29.79 -2.27 -4.95
N LYS A 139 29.43 -2.89 -6.08
CA LYS A 139 29.96 -4.20 -6.55
C LYS A 139 29.61 -5.39 -5.63
N LYS A 140 28.72 -5.22 -4.67
CA LYS A 140 28.15 -6.29 -3.85
C LYS A 140 26.70 -6.51 -4.28
N GLU A 141 26.25 -7.76 -4.17
CA GLU A 141 24.86 -8.10 -4.42
C GLU A 141 24.34 -9.10 -3.39
N VAL A 142 23.02 -9.11 -3.20
CA VAL A 142 22.30 -10.04 -2.35
C VAL A 142 20.99 -10.45 -3.03
N PHE A 143 20.64 -11.73 -2.87
CA PHE A 143 19.32 -12.23 -3.24
C PHE A 143 18.44 -12.25 -2.00
N VAL A 144 17.22 -11.74 -2.15
CA VAL A 144 16.26 -11.52 -1.05
C VAL A 144 14.99 -12.28 -1.35
N ASN A 145 14.55 -13.13 -0.43
CA ASN A 145 13.25 -13.80 -0.48
C ASN A 145 12.34 -13.17 0.57
N THR A 146 11.36 -12.39 0.14
CA THR A 146 10.46 -11.68 1.05
C THR A 146 9.24 -12.51 1.43
N SER A 147 8.50 -12.06 2.44
CA SER A 147 7.15 -12.55 2.75
C SER A 147 6.04 -11.74 2.05
N LEU A 148 6.41 -10.79 1.18
CA LEU A 148 5.48 -9.88 0.53
C LEU A 148 5.02 -10.40 -0.84
N PRO A 149 3.72 -10.52 -1.10
CA PRO A 149 3.16 -10.76 -2.41
C PRO A 149 2.96 -9.43 -3.18
N GLY A 150 2.78 -9.54 -4.49
CA GLY A 150 2.35 -8.42 -5.35
C GLY A 150 3.48 -7.50 -5.82
N LYS A 151 3.58 -7.32 -7.13
CA LYS A 151 4.63 -6.53 -7.80
C LYS A 151 4.73 -5.09 -7.30
N TYR A 152 3.62 -4.49 -6.87
CA TYR A 152 3.58 -3.12 -6.33
C TYR A 152 4.43 -2.94 -5.05
N ASN A 153 4.65 -4.01 -4.28
CA ASN A 153 5.53 -3.95 -3.12
C ASN A 153 7.02 -3.84 -3.49
N TYR A 154 7.40 -4.13 -4.73
CA TYR A 154 8.78 -3.97 -5.18
C TYR A 154 9.28 -2.53 -5.05
N SER A 155 8.48 -1.54 -5.48
CA SER A 155 8.83 -0.12 -5.33
C SER A 155 8.95 0.29 -3.85
N ASN A 156 8.09 -0.24 -2.98
CA ASN A 156 8.15 0.00 -1.54
C ASN A 156 9.46 -0.55 -0.93
N LEU A 157 9.87 -1.75 -1.35
CA LEU A 157 11.13 -2.36 -0.91
C LEU A 157 12.35 -1.56 -1.42
N LEU A 158 12.32 -1.11 -2.67
CA LEU A 158 13.40 -0.25 -3.20
C LEU A 158 13.50 1.07 -2.44
N SER A 159 12.37 1.69 -2.11
CA SER A 159 12.34 2.90 -1.27
C SER A 159 13.02 2.67 0.07
N ALA A 160 12.64 1.60 0.77
CA ALA A 160 13.21 1.25 2.06
C ALA A 160 14.71 0.89 1.97
N ALA A 161 15.12 0.15 0.92
CA ALA A 161 16.51 -0.18 0.68
C ALA A 161 17.37 1.06 0.41
N THR A 162 16.86 2.00 -0.40
CA THR A 162 17.55 3.25 -0.74
C THR A 162 17.75 4.12 0.50
N VAL A 163 16.69 4.34 1.27
CA VAL A 163 16.77 5.12 2.52
C VAL A 163 17.71 4.44 3.51
N GLY A 164 17.58 3.12 3.70
CA GLY A 164 18.49 2.35 4.56
C GLY A 164 19.95 2.48 4.13
N SER A 165 20.25 2.32 2.84
CA SER A 165 21.58 2.45 2.28
C SER A 165 22.16 3.86 2.46
N TYR A 166 21.35 4.90 2.24
CA TYR A 166 21.76 6.28 2.46
C TYR A 166 22.21 6.53 3.91
N PHE A 167 21.52 5.96 4.88
CA PHE A 167 21.91 5.99 6.28
C PHE A 167 22.94 4.90 6.66
N GLY A 168 23.55 4.28 5.68
CA GLY A 168 24.67 3.35 5.87
C GLY A 168 24.27 1.97 6.37
N VAL A 169 23.02 1.55 6.23
CA VAL A 169 22.61 0.15 6.44
C VAL A 169 23.20 -0.69 5.30
N SER A 170 23.91 -1.76 5.63
CA SER A 170 24.54 -2.63 4.64
C SER A 170 23.51 -3.47 3.87
N LEU A 171 23.86 -3.91 2.65
CA LEU A 171 22.99 -4.80 1.87
C LEU A 171 22.59 -6.07 2.64
N GLN A 172 23.48 -6.62 3.45
CA GLN A 172 23.19 -7.81 4.24
C GLN A 172 22.18 -7.53 5.36
N GLU A 173 22.26 -6.37 6.02
CA GLU A 173 21.28 -5.95 7.02
C GLU A 173 19.91 -5.66 6.37
N ILE A 174 19.89 -5.04 5.16
CA ILE A 174 18.68 -4.82 4.37
C ILE A 174 18.03 -6.16 4.00
N LYS A 175 18.83 -7.13 3.50
CA LYS A 175 18.37 -8.49 3.20
C LYS A 175 17.68 -9.10 4.41
N ILE A 176 18.35 -9.15 5.56
CA ILE A 176 17.80 -9.73 6.79
C ILE A 176 16.49 -9.01 7.17
N ALA A 177 16.46 -7.68 7.10
CA ALA A 177 15.25 -6.91 7.42
C ALA A 177 14.08 -7.26 6.52
N PHE A 178 14.29 -7.43 5.22
CA PHE A 178 13.23 -7.77 4.27
C PHE A 178 12.76 -9.21 4.39
N GLU A 179 13.66 -10.15 4.66
CA GLU A 179 13.31 -11.57 4.84
C GLU A 179 12.61 -11.86 6.18
N THR A 180 12.82 -11.00 7.18
CA THR A 180 12.16 -11.12 8.51
C THR A 180 10.98 -10.17 8.69
N PHE A 181 10.65 -9.37 7.67
CA PHE A 181 9.52 -8.45 7.74
C PHE A 181 8.21 -9.22 7.55
N GLU A 182 7.32 -9.08 8.52
CA GLU A 182 5.97 -9.62 8.45
C GLU A 182 4.97 -8.48 8.29
N ASN A 183 4.12 -8.60 7.27
CA ASN A 183 3.06 -7.64 7.04
C ASN A 183 1.92 -7.82 8.05
N SER A 184 1.44 -6.72 8.57
CA SER A 184 0.33 -6.65 9.50
C SER A 184 -0.66 -5.57 9.05
N ASN A 185 -1.73 -5.36 9.80
CA ASN A 185 -2.68 -4.25 9.57
C ASN A 185 -3.40 -4.29 8.21
N ASN A 186 -3.72 -5.48 7.70
CA ASN A 186 -4.49 -5.68 6.47
C ASN A 186 -3.87 -4.98 5.23
N ARG A 187 -2.53 -4.90 5.17
CA ARG A 187 -1.79 -4.40 4.00
C ARG A 187 -0.99 -5.54 3.39
N SER A 188 -1.45 -6.08 2.27
CA SER A 188 -0.84 -7.25 1.58
C SER A 188 -0.49 -8.40 2.54
N GLN A 189 -1.31 -8.61 3.56
CA GLN A 189 -1.10 -9.61 4.60
C GLN A 189 -1.64 -10.98 4.13
N LEU A 190 -0.81 -12.01 4.20
CA LEU A 190 -1.22 -13.38 3.91
C LEU A 190 -1.73 -14.06 5.18
N ILE A 191 -2.96 -14.57 5.12
CA ILE A 191 -3.62 -15.29 6.22
C ILE A 191 -4.06 -16.64 5.69
N LYS A 192 -3.72 -17.71 6.42
CA LYS A 192 -4.22 -19.06 6.14
C LYS A 192 -5.31 -19.41 7.14
N LYS A 193 -6.44 -19.92 6.62
CA LYS A 193 -7.57 -20.36 7.45
C LYS A 193 -8.31 -21.50 6.79
N GLY A 194 -8.34 -22.66 7.46
CA GLY A 194 -8.86 -23.89 6.86
C GLY A 194 -8.10 -24.23 5.58
N THR A 195 -8.83 -24.48 4.51
CA THR A 195 -8.27 -24.78 3.18
C THR A 195 -7.95 -23.53 2.36
N ASN A 196 -8.30 -22.32 2.87
CA ASN A 196 -8.21 -21.07 2.14
C ASN A 196 -6.97 -20.25 2.51
N ASP A 197 -6.43 -19.54 1.50
CA ASP A 197 -5.44 -18.48 1.68
C ASP A 197 -6.11 -17.14 1.37
N TYR A 198 -5.84 -16.12 2.19
CA TYR A 198 -6.37 -14.77 2.04
C TYR A 198 -5.22 -13.80 1.84
N LEU A 199 -5.29 -13.00 0.81
CA LEU A 199 -4.47 -11.82 0.64
C LEU A 199 -5.29 -10.61 1.14
N MET A 200 -5.08 -10.26 2.42
CA MET A 200 -5.75 -9.14 3.06
C MET A 200 -5.07 -7.83 2.68
N ASP A 201 -5.72 -7.04 1.88
CA ASP A 201 -5.29 -5.68 1.48
C ASP A 201 -6.44 -4.67 1.67
N ALA A 202 -7.14 -4.79 2.80
CA ALA A 202 -8.38 -4.08 3.12
C ALA A 202 -8.18 -2.86 4.04
N TYR A 203 -6.95 -2.33 4.11
CA TYR A 203 -6.69 -1.11 4.88
C TYR A 203 -7.32 0.13 4.24
N ASN A 204 -7.15 0.30 2.94
CA ASN A 204 -7.78 1.33 2.11
C ASN A 204 -7.75 0.95 0.62
N ALA A 205 -8.58 1.61 -0.19
CA ALA A 205 -8.63 1.41 -1.62
C ALA A 205 -8.78 2.74 -2.37
N ASN A 206 -8.02 2.85 -3.45
CA ASN A 206 -8.13 3.90 -4.46
C ASN A 206 -7.89 3.25 -5.85
N PRO A 207 -8.17 3.94 -6.98
CA PRO A 207 -8.06 3.34 -8.31
C PRO A 207 -6.72 2.71 -8.63
N LEU A 208 -5.61 3.36 -8.25
CA LEU A 208 -4.26 2.84 -8.47
C LEU A 208 -4.02 1.57 -7.67
N SER A 209 -4.20 1.62 -6.35
CA SER A 209 -3.95 0.47 -5.48
C SER A 209 -4.89 -0.70 -5.76
N MET A 210 -6.13 -0.44 -6.19
CA MET A 210 -7.09 -1.46 -6.57
C MET A 210 -6.64 -2.17 -7.85
N SER A 211 -6.27 -1.42 -8.88
CA SER A 211 -5.82 -1.98 -10.15
C SER A 211 -4.51 -2.77 -10.02
N GLU A 212 -3.56 -2.27 -9.23
CA GLU A 212 -2.30 -2.96 -8.95
C GLU A 212 -2.51 -4.27 -8.20
N ALA A 213 -3.37 -4.27 -7.17
CA ALA A 213 -3.67 -5.47 -6.40
C ALA A 213 -4.37 -6.54 -7.24
N ILE A 214 -5.38 -6.17 -8.04
CA ILE A 214 -6.12 -7.09 -8.93
C ILE A 214 -5.16 -7.69 -9.97
N SER A 215 -4.37 -6.86 -10.66
CA SER A 215 -3.43 -7.30 -11.67
C SER A 215 -2.35 -8.21 -11.09
N SER A 216 -1.76 -7.82 -9.95
CA SER A 216 -0.76 -8.65 -9.27
C SER A 216 -1.35 -9.97 -8.79
N PHE A 217 -2.59 -9.97 -8.29
CA PHE A 217 -3.26 -11.20 -7.84
C PHE A 217 -3.61 -12.11 -9.02
N ALA A 218 -3.95 -11.57 -10.18
CA ALA A 218 -4.14 -12.33 -11.39
C ALA A 218 -2.86 -13.09 -11.81
N ASP A 219 -1.71 -12.46 -11.66
CA ASP A 219 -0.39 -13.03 -12.01
C ASP A 219 0.11 -14.09 -11.00
N LEU A 220 -0.41 -14.13 -9.76
CA LEU A 220 0.03 -15.11 -8.76
C LEU A 220 -0.28 -16.53 -9.22
N VAL A 221 0.67 -17.44 -9.08
CA VAL A 221 0.50 -18.85 -9.44
C VAL A 221 -0.07 -19.60 -8.23
N THR A 222 -1.14 -20.34 -8.44
CA THR A 222 -1.78 -21.17 -7.41
C THR A 222 -2.60 -22.28 -8.06
N ASP A 223 -2.76 -23.40 -7.38
CA ASP A 223 -3.69 -24.50 -7.70
C ASP A 223 -5.08 -24.30 -7.09
N LYS A 224 -5.26 -23.24 -6.27
CA LYS A 224 -6.53 -22.90 -5.64
C LYS A 224 -7.41 -22.05 -6.54
N ASN A 225 -8.71 -22.06 -6.24
CA ASN A 225 -9.69 -21.18 -6.87
C ASN A 225 -9.39 -19.71 -6.54
N LYS A 226 -9.16 -18.87 -7.54
CA LYS A 226 -8.97 -17.44 -7.33
C LYS A 226 -10.29 -16.72 -7.18
N ILE A 227 -10.46 -16.04 -6.06
CA ILE A 227 -11.67 -15.28 -5.72
C ILE A 227 -11.31 -13.83 -5.42
N LEU A 228 -12.14 -12.91 -5.88
CA LEU A 228 -12.07 -11.51 -5.52
C LEU A 228 -13.21 -11.15 -4.56
N VAL A 229 -12.88 -10.48 -3.46
CA VAL A 229 -13.81 -9.83 -2.54
C VAL A 229 -13.44 -8.35 -2.49
N LEU A 230 -14.15 -7.54 -3.27
CA LEU A 230 -13.81 -6.14 -3.50
C LEU A 230 -14.88 -5.22 -2.90
N GLY A 231 -14.46 -4.34 -2.00
CA GLY A 231 -15.27 -3.25 -1.49
C GLY A 231 -15.15 -2.00 -2.34
N GLU A 232 -16.15 -1.14 -2.30
CA GLU A 232 -16.15 0.14 -3.00
C GLU A 232 -14.97 1.03 -2.61
N MET A 233 -14.56 1.91 -3.53
CA MET A 233 -13.59 2.97 -3.30
C MET A 233 -14.34 4.23 -2.88
N ARG A 234 -14.02 4.76 -1.70
CA ARG A 234 -14.63 5.99 -1.18
C ARG A 234 -13.77 7.23 -1.48
N GLU A 235 -14.33 8.41 -1.25
CA GLU A 235 -13.67 9.70 -1.42
C GLU A 235 -13.26 9.99 -2.88
N MET A 236 -14.03 9.45 -3.83
CA MET A 236 -13.78 9.60 -5.27
C MET A 236 -14.46 10.83 -5.89
N GLY A 237 -15.37 11.47 -5.14
CA GLY A 237 -16.11 12.64 -5.62
C GLY A 237 -16.85 12.34 -6.93
N VAL A 238 -16.78 13.26 -7.89
CA VAL A 238 -17.48 13.14 -9.19
C VAL A 238 -16.95 12.00 -10.08
N ASP A 239 -15.74 11.51 -9.84
CA ASP A 239 -15.11 10.44 -10.61
C ASP A 239 -15.54 9.03 -10.15
N GLU A 240 -16.32 8.88 -9.06
CA GLU A 240 -16.65 7.61 -8.42
C GLU A 240 -17.14 6.54 -9.40
N MET A 241 -18.18 6.86 -10.16
CA MET A 241 -18.76 5.92 -11.15
C MET A 241 -17.77 5.54 -12.24
N ALA A 242 -17.00 6.51 -12.75
CA ALA A 242 -16.05 6.28 -13.83
C ALA A 242 -14.89 5.37 -13.39
N GLU A 243 -14.38 5.58 -12.19
CA GLU A 243 -13.27 4.77 -11.65
C GLU A 243 -13.74 3.36 -11.26
N HIS A 244 -14.95 3.19 -10.70
CA HIS A 244 -15.51 1.86 -10.46
C HIS A 244 -15.73 1.07 -11.75
N LYS A 245 -16.21 1.72 -12.83
CA LYS A 245 -16.33 1.08 -14.15
C LYS A 245 -14.99 0.56 -14.66
N LYS A 246 -13.91 1.34 -14.56
CA LYS A 246 -12.56 0.90 -14.96
C LYS A 246 -12.08 -0.31 -14.15
N ILE A 247 -12.38 -0.36 -12.86
CA ILE A 247 -12.05 -1.54 -12.04
C ILE A 247 -12.83 -2.77 -12.51
N ILE A 248 -14.12 -2.63 -12.83
CA ILE A 248 -14.91 -3.76 -13.34
C ILE A 248 -14.40 -4.22 -14.71
N GLU A 249 -14.06 -3.29 -15.62
CA GLU A 249 -13.41 -3.62 -16.89
C GLU A 249 -12.10 -4.39 -16.70
N LEU A 250 -11.30 -4.03 -15.70
CA LEU A 250 -10.08 -4.75 -15.35
C LEU A 250 -10.38 -6.14 -14.80
N VAL A 251 -11.34 -6.26 -13.88
CA VAL A 251 -11.79 -7.55 -13.31
C VAL A 251 -12.22 -8.51 -14.42
N GLN A 252 -12.96 -8.05 -15.42
CA GLN A 252 -13.44 -8.87 -16.52
C GLN A 252 -12.35 -9.40 -17.47
N ARG A 253 -11.12 -8.90 -17.37
CA ARG A 253 -9.99 -9.38 -18.21
C ARG A 253 -9.40 -10.72 -17.75
N PHE A 254 -9.74 -11.17 -16.54
CA PHE A 254 -9.15 -12.36 -15.95
C PHE A 254 -10.21 -13.39 -15.55
N PRO A 255 -9.89 -14.70 -15.60
CA PRO A 255 -10.82 -15.76 -15.25
C PRO A 255 -10.84 -16.01 -13.71
N TRP A 256 -11.73 -15.34 -13.01
CA TRP A 256 -11.97 -15.56 -11.58
C TRP A 256 -12.98 -16.68 -11.36
N SER A 257 -12.77 -17.50 -10.33
CA SER A 257 -13.77 -18.50 -9.92
C SER A 257 -15.01 -17.84 -9.32
N MET A 258 -14.82 -16.70 -8.61
CA MET A 258 -15.91 -15.90 -8.06
C MET A 258 -15.44 -14.45 -7.88
N VAL A 259 -16.35 -13.51 -8.08
CA VAL A 259 -16.17 -12.09 -7.77
C VAL A 259 -17.32 -11.64 -6.86
N CYS A 260 -17.00 -11.17 -5.68
CA CYS A 260 -17.94 -10.57 -4.73
C CYS A 260 -17.64 -9.07 -4.63
N LEU A 261 -18.62 -8.25 -5.01
CA LEU A 261 -18.56 -6.80 -4.95
C LEU A 261 -19.42 -6.29 -3.81
N ILE A 262 -18.88 -5.40 -2.97
CA ILE A 262 -19.52 -4.94 -1.73
C ILE A 262 -19.59 -3.43 -1.72
N GLY A 263 -20.79 -2.88 -1.70
CA GLY A 263 -21.09 -1.45 -1.71
C GLY A 263 -21.98 -1.02 -2.86
N ASP A 264 -22.67 0.10 -2.66
CA ASP A 264 -23.65 0.62 -3.62
C ASP A 264 -23.03 1.17 -4.90
N SER A 265 -21.75 1.54 -4.86
CA SER A 265 -21.01 2.04 -6.03
C SER A 265 -20.87 1.01 -7.16
N PHE A 266 -21.21 -0.26 -6.92
CA PHE A 266 -21.22 -1.34 -7.92
C PHE A 266 -22.60 -1.68 -8.48
N ASN A 267 -23.67 -0.94 -8.11
CA ASN A 267 -25.06 -1.26 -8.52
C ASN A 267 -25.32 -1.20 -10.03
N PHE A 268 -24.36 -0.70 -10.82
CA PHE A 268 -24.42 -0.70 -12.29
C PHE A 268 -23.97 -2.03 -12.93
N VAL A 269 -23.50 -3.00 -12.13
CA VAL A 269 -22.95 -4.28 -12.61
C VAL A 269 -24.04 -5.34 -12.60
N ASP A 270 -24.20 -6.04 -13.74
CA ASP A 270 -25.10 -7.18 -13.81
C ASP A 270 -24.53 -8.40 -13.08
N THR A 271 -25.33 -9.03 -12.26
CA THR A 271 -24.96 -10.24 -11.53
C THR A 271 -24.98 -11.48 -12.42
N SER A 272 -24.15 -12.46 -12.06
CA SER A 272 -24.09 -13.76 -12.73
C SER A 272 -23.83 -14.90 -11.73
N SER A 273 -23.66 -16.13 -12.21
CA SER A 273 -23.23 -17.24 -11.35
C SER A 273 -21.89 -16.98 -10.68
N HIS A 274 -21.00 -16.27 -11.35
CA HIS A 274 -19.62 -15.98 -10.89
C HIS A 274 -19.39 -14.58 -10.38
N LEU A 275 -20.43 -13.70 -10.42
CA LEU A 275 -20.35 -12.33 -9.93
C LEU A 275 -21.55 -12.00 -9.06
N LYS A 276 -21.31 -11.64 -7.80
CA LYS A 276 -22.32 -11.30 -6.80
C LYS A 276 -22.15 -9.89 -6.29
N LEU A 277 -23.26 -9.21 -6.03
CA LEU A 277 -23.31 -7.90 -5.42
C LEU A 277 -23.89 -8.01 -4.00
N PHE A 278 -23.29 -7.26 -3.09
CA PHE A 278 -23.75 -7.16 -1.70
C PHE A 278 -23.79 -5.70 -1.29
N LYS A 279 -24.83 -5.32 -0.57
CA LYS A 279 -24.99 -3.95 -0.07
C LYS A 279 -23.86 -3.58 0.90
N ASP A 280 -23.51 -4.50 1.79
CA ASP A 280 -22.50 -4.29 2.83
C ASP A 280 -21.82 -5.62 3.22
N VAL A 281 -20.83 -5.53 4.10
CA VAL A 281 -20.05 -6.68 4.56
C VAL A 281 -20.89 -7.69 5.34
N ASP A 282 -21.97 -7.27 6.02
CA ASP A 282 -22.81 -8.17 6.81
C ASP A 282 -23.73 -9.01 5.90
N ALA A 283 -24.24 -8.42 4.82
CA ALA A 283 -24.95 -9.16 3.78
C ALA A 283 -24.04 -10.20 3.10
N PHE A 284 -22.81 -9.82 2.78
CA PHE A 284 -21.80 -10.73 2.23
C PHE A 284 -21.50 -11.89 3.20
N LYS A 285 -21.23 -11.60 4.48
CA LYS A 285 -20.95 -12.62 5.51
C LYS A 285 -22.12 -13.60 5.67
N SER A 286 -23.34 -13.10 5.68
CA SER A 286 -24.56 -13.93 5.80
C SER A 286 -24.68 -14.89 4.61
N TRP A 287 -24.37 -14.42 3.40
CA TRP A 287 -24.38 -15.26 2.21
C TRP A 287 -23.22 -16.28 2.23
N GLU A 288 -22.01 -15.85 2.52
CA GLU A 288 -20.80 -16.71 2.52
C GLU A 288 -20.88 -17.79 3.59
N SER A 289 -21.50 -17.53 4.75
CA SER A 289 -21.69 -18.53 5.80
C SER A 289 -22.59 -19.70 5.39
N LEU A 290 -23.46 -19.51 4.38
CA LEU A 290 -24.32 -20.56 3.82
C LEU A 290 -23.60 -21.37 2.70
N GLN A 291 -22.62 -20.76 2.08
CA GLN A 291 -21.82 -21.33 0.98
C GLN A 291 -20.34 -20.96 1.16
N PRO A 292 -19.66 -21.52 2.18
CA PRO A 292 -18.28 -21.17 2.48
C PRO A 292 -17.35 -21.44 1.30
N PHE A 293 -16.38 -20.56 1.10
CA PHE A 293 -15.32 -20.82 0.14
C PHE A 293 -14.41 -21.95 0.63
N GLU A 294 -14.05 -22.85 -0.28
CA GLU A 294 -13.15 -23.96 -0.03
C GLU A 294 -12.06 -24.01 -1.10
N ASN A 295 -10.85 -24.39 -0.68
CA ASN A 295 -9.68 -24.49 -1.54
C ASN A 295 -9.51 -23.23 -2.42
N ALA A 296 -9.62 -22.07 -1.77
CA ALA A 296 -9.59 -20.77 -2.45
C ALA A 296 -8.37 -19.94 -2.04
N PHE A 297 -7.88 -19.16 -3.01
CA PHE A 297 -6.99 -18.04 -2.75
C PHE A 297 -7.79 -16.74 -3.01
N ILE A 298 -7.91 -15.90 -2.01
CA ILE A 298 -8.91 -14.83 -1.98
C ILE A 298 -8.21 -13.49 -1.78
N LEU A 299 -8.33 -12.59 -2.77
CA LEU A 299 -7.96 -11.19 -2.57
C LEU A 299 -9.11 -10.44 -1.88
N VAL A 300 -8.83 -9.81 -0.75
CA VAL A 300 -9.77 -8.99 -0.01
C VAL A 300 -9.29 -7.54 -0.02
N LYS A 301 -9.98 -6.66 -0.77
CA LYS A 301 -9.59 -5.27 -0.92
C LYS A 301 -10.79 -4.34 -0.99
N GLY A 302 -10.71 -3.21 -0.28
CA GLY A 302 -11.76 -2.18 -0.27
C GLY A 302 -11.36 -1.00 0.58
N SER A 303 -12.12 0.08 0.51
CA SER A 303 -11.93 1.23 1.37
C SER A 303 -12.18 0.87 2.83
N ARG A 304 -11.48 1.53 3.74
CA ARG A 304 -11.59 1.30 5.19
C ARG A 304 -13.03 1.38 5.71
N GLY A 305 -13.84 2.26 5.13
CA GLY A 305 -15.24 2.41 5.53
C GLY A 305 -16.14 1.23 5.19
N VAL A 306 -15.72 0.31 4.31
CA VAL A 306 -16.43 -0.95 4.01
C VAL A 306 -16.18 -1.99 5.09
N ALA A 307 -15.03 -1.90 5.78
CA ALA A 307 -14.64 -2.73 6.92
C ALA A 307 -14.60 -4.24 6.62
N LEU A 308 -14.03 -4.61 5.47
CA LEU A 308 -13.94 -6.02 5.01
C LEU A 308 -13.17 -6.93 5.99
N GLU A 309 -12.27 -6.38 6.80
CA GLU A 309 -11.54 -7.10 7.84
C GLU A 309 -12.47 -7.76 8.87
N LYS A 310 -13.68 -7.23 9.07
CA LYS A 310 -14.70 -7.81 9.96
C LYS A 310 -15.16 -9.19 9.53
N TRP A 311 -15.00 -9.53 8.25
CA TRP A 311 -15.33 -10.87 7.76
C TRP A 311 -14.37 -11.93 8.29
N ILE A 312 -13.08 -11.64 8.32
CA ILE A 312 -12.05 -12.62 8.69
C ILE A 312 -11.81 -12.65 10.20
N SER A 313 -11.88 -11.50 10.89
CA SER A 313 -11.60 -11.39 12.34
C SER A 313 -12.60 -12.10 13.24
N GLN A 314 -13.87 -12.23 12.85
CA GLN A 314 -14.90 -12.89 13.67
C GLN A 314 -14.87 -14.43 13.60
N SER A 315 -14.06 -15.01 12.73
CA SER A 315 -13.95 -16.47 12.60
C SER A 315 -12.83 -17.06 13.46
N THR A 316 -12.22 -16.29 14.35
CA THR A 316 -11.28 -16.76 15.38
C THR A 316 -12.00 -16.91 16.72
N THR A 317 -13.06 -17.69 16.79
CA THR A 317 -13.39 -18.37 18.03
C THR A 317 -12.31 -19.45 18.19
N PHE A 318 -11.39 -19.21 19.08
CA PHE A 318 -10.45 -20.21 19.55
C PHE A 318 -11.24 -21.45 19.99
N ASP A 319 -11.10 -22.55 19.29
CA ASP A 319 -11.32 -23.87 19.88
C ASP A 319 -10.24 -24.09 20.96
N SER A 320 -10.53 -23.60 22.14
CA SER A 320 -9.78 -23.94 23.35
C SER A 320 -10.28 -25.27 23.89
N THR A 321 -9.96 -26.35 23.16
CA THR A 321 -10.06 -27.71 23.69
C THR A 321 -8.98 -28.56 23.04
N HIS A 322 -7.81 -28.58 23.68
CA HIS A 322 -7.06 -29.76 24.16
C HIS A 322 -5.68 -29.32 24.67
#